data_b5d0049951cb35f52254f0f4d3fe3e79
#
_entry.id   b5d0049951cb35f52254f0f4d3fe3e79
#
_cell.length_a   1.000
_cell.length_b   1.000
_cell.length_c   1.000
_cell.angle_alpha   90.00
_cell.angle_beta   90.00
_cell.angle_gamma   90.00
#
_symmetry.space_group_name_H-M   'P 1'
#
loop_
_entity.id
_entity.type
_entity.pdbx_description
1 polymer ?
#
loop_
_entity_poly.entity_id
_entity_poly.type
_entity_poly.pdbx_seq_one_letter_code
_entity_poly.pdbx_strand_id
1 'polypeptide(L)'
;GVMGWADMLIQLGIPYDTEEAVDLAGKVMGFINDQGHTASQALAKTRGVFPNFKGSLYDKKDATQIRNATVTTIAPTGTISIMANASSGVEPLFAVSYVRQVMDNDILVEVHPLFEAIAKERGFYSPELMQKIAEHGTLKDLQEIPEDIRNLFVTAHDISPDVHIRMQAAF
;
A
#
# COMPACT_ATOMS: atom_id res chain seq x y z
N GLY A 1 4.08 -9.10 -5.80
CA GLY A 1 3.29 -8.01 -5.22
C GLY A 1 4.17 -7.00 -4.52
N VAL A 2 3.58 -5.90 -4.15
CA VAL A 2 4.25 -4.81 -3.42
C VAL A 2 3.61 -4.63 -2.05
N MET A 3 4.29 -3.91 -1.15
CA MET A 3 3.76 -3.37 0.10
C MET A 3 4.35 -1.97 0.30
N GLY A 4 3.81 -1.20 1.24
CA GLY A 4 4.25 0.17 1.47
C GLY A 4 3.69 1.19 0.48
N TRP A 5 2.58 0.85 -0.20
CA TRP A 5 1.98 1.76 -1.19
C TRP A 5 1.51 3.06 -0.54
N ALA A 6 0.75 2.97 0.56
CA ALA A 6 0.28 4.15 1.29
C ALA A 6 1.45 5.00 1.82
N ASP A 7 2.50 4.37 2.35
CA ASP A 7 3.70 5.07 2.82
C ASP A 7 4.41 5.82 1.69
N MET A 8 4.50 5.21 0.51
CA MET A 8 5.11 5.86 -0.66
C MET A 8 4.30 7.09 -1.08
N LEU A 9 2.98 6.98 -1.13
CA LEU A 9 2.10 8.10 -1.45
C LEU A 9 2.26 9.26 -0.46
N ILE A 10 2.27 8.95 0.84
CA ILE A 10 2.48 9.94 1.90
C ILE A 10 3.81 10.66 1.74
N GLN A 11 4.90 9.93 1.46
CA GLN A 11 6.22 10.52 1.24
C GLN A 11 6.29 11.39 -0.03
N LEU A 12 5.45 11.11 -1.02
CA LEU A 12 5.30 11.92 -2.23
C LEU A 12 4.33 13.10 -2.06
N GLY A 13 3.64 13.18 -0.92
CA GLY A 13 2.62 14.21 -0.67
C GLY A 13 1.32 13.99 -1.45
N ILE A 14 1.03 12.77 -1.90
CA ILE A 14 -0.13 12.41 -2.71
C ILE A 14 -1.19 11.73 -1.82
N PRO A 15 -2.38 12.32 -1.62
CA PRO A 15 -3.45 11.65 -0.90
C PRO A 15 -3.92 10.39 -1.64
N TYR A 16 -4.16 9.32 -0.88
CA TYR A 16 -4.48 8.00 -1.43
C TYR A 16 -5.76 7.99 -2.30
N ASP A 17 -6.74 8.82 -1.97
CA ASP A 17 -8.06 8.86 -2.59
C ASP A 17 -8.16 9.82 -3.79
N THR A 18 -7.02 10.17 -4.41
CA THR A 18 -6.94 11.05 -5.57
C THR A 18 -6.77 10.28 -6.88
N GLU A 19 -7.16 10.90 -8.00
CA GLU A 19 -6.87 10.39 -9.35
C GLU A 19 -5.37 10.24 -9.59
N GLU A 20 -4.56 11.18 -9.06
CA GLU A 20 -3.10 11.13 -9.17
C GLU A 20 -2.53 9.86 -8.55
N ALA A 21 -3.05 9.44 -7.38
CA ALA A 21 -2.64 8.20 -6.73
C ALA A 21 -2.99 6.96 -7.56
N VAL A 22 -4.19 6.91 -8.13
CA VAL A 22 -4.64 5.81 -9.00
C VAL A 22 -3.81 5.76 -10.30
N ASP A 23 -3.57 6.89 -10.93
CA ASP A 23 -2.73 6.98 -12.13
C ASP A 23 -1.28 6.55 -11.86
N LEU A 24 -0.72 6.94 -10.71
CA LEU A 24 0.61 6.54 -10.30
C LEU A 24 0.68 5.02 -10.04
N ALA A 25 -0.36 4.43 -9.43
CA ALA A 25 -0.46 3.00 -9.21
C ALA A 25 -0.37 2.23 -10.54
N GLY A 26 -1.15 2.63 -11.54
CA GLY A 26 -1.11 2.02 -12.87
C GLY A 26 0.27 2.14 -13.53
N LYS A 27 0.95 3.29 -13.40
CA LYS A 27 2.30 3.50 -13.95
C LYS A 27 3.34 2.61 -13.26
N VAL A 28 3.34 2.58 -11.93
CA VAL A 28 4.31 1.78 -11.15
C VAL A 28 4.10 0.29 -11.40
N MET A 29 2.85 -0.16 -11.33
CA MET A 29 2.57 -1.59 -11.49
C MET A 29 2.71 -2.05 -12.94
N GLY A 30 2.35 -1.21 -13.91
CA GLY A 30 2.61 -1.47 -15.33
C GLY A 30 4.11 -1.70 -15.58
N PHE A 31 4.97 -0.82 -15.05
CA PHE A 31 6.41 -1.00 -15.15
C PHE A 31 6.89 -2.32 -14.52
N ILE A 32 6.45 -2.63 -13.29
CA ILE A 32 6.83 -3.88 -12.59
C ILE A 32 6.37 -5.10 -13.38
N ASN A 33 5.15 -5.08 -13.93
CA ASN A 33 4.58 -6.17 -14.71
C ASN A 33 5.37 -6.41 -16.00
N ASP A 34 5.70 -5.35 -16.73
CA ASP A 34 6.48 -5.44 -17.98
C ASP A 34 7.89 -5.99 -17.73
N GLN A 35 8.57 -5.52 -16.67
CA GLN A 35 9.87 -6.05 -16.28
C GLN A 35 9.78 -7.51 -15.84
N GLY A 36 8.72 -7.87 -15.10
CA GLY A 36 8.44 -9.25 -14.69
C GLY A 36 8.24 -10.18 -15.89
N HIS A 37 7.47 -9.77 -16.88
CA HIS A 37 7.29 -10.52 -18.13
C HIS A 37 8.60 -10.66 -18.92
N THR A 38 9.36 -9.58 -19.05
CA THR A 38 10.67 -9.60 -19.71
C THR A 38 11.62 -10.60 -19.03
N ALA A 39 11.69 -10.58 -17.71
CA ALA A 39 12.48 -11.53 -16.93
C ALA A 39 11.98 -12.98 -17.10
N SER A 40 10.66 -13.19 -17.12
CA SER A 40 10.05 -14.50 -17.32
C SER A 40 10.38 -15.08 -18.73
N GLN A 41 10.40 -14.23 -19.75
CA GLN A 41 10.82 -14.61 -21.10
C GLN A 41 12.31 -15.00 -21.15
N ALA A 42 13.18 -14.23 -20.51
CA ALA A 42 14.59 -14.56 -20.41
C ALA A 42 14.83 -15.89 -19.69
N LEU A 43 14.11 -16.13 -18.58
CA LEU A 43 14.17 -17.40 -17.86
C LEU A 43 13.64 -18.59 -18.67
N ALA A 44 12.63 -18.40 -19.52
CA ALA A 44 12.12 -19.47 -20.37
C ALA A 44 13.17 -19.99 -21.34
N LYS A 45 14.06 -19.14 -21.84
CA LYS A 45 15.16 -19.55 -22.74
C LYS A 45 16.16 -20.51 -22.08
N THR A 46 16.36 -20.40 -20.77
CA THR A 46 17.34 -21.21 -20.02
C THR A 46 16.72 -22.34 -19.22
N ARG A 47 15.48 -22.17 -18.75
CA ARG A 47 14.79 -23.12 -17.85
C ARG A 47 13.54 -23.75 -18.45
N GLY A 48 13.22 -23.44 -19.71
CA GLY A 48 11.99 -23.85 -20.38
C GLY A 48 10.76 -23.08 -19.89
N VAL A 49 9.64 -23.30 -20.53
CA VAL A 49 8.33 -22.72 -20.18
C VAL A 49 7.76 -23.35 -18.89
N PHE A 50 6.70 -22.76 -18.34
CA PHE A 50 6.00 -23.37 -17.20
C PHE A 50 5.33 -24.70 -17.62
N PRO A 51 5.11 -25.66 -16.68
CA PRO A 51 4.70 -27.04 -17.01
C PRO A 51 3.42 -27.15 -17.86
N ASN A 52 2.43 -26.31 -17.61
CA ASN A 52 1.14 -26.31 -18.29
C ASN A 52 1.07 -25.26 -19.41
N PHE A 53 2.19 -24.90 -20.00
CA PHE A 53 2.25 -23.91 -21.10
C PHE A 53 1.48 -24.40 -22.33
N LYS A 54 1.70 -25.67 -22.71
CA LYS A 54 1.02 -26.28 -23.86
C LYS A 54 -0.49 -26.35 -23.65
N GLY A 55 -1.25 -25.77 -24.59
CA GLY A 55 -2.70 -25.66 -24.52
C GLY A 55 -3.21 -24.54 -23.61
N SER A 56 -2.35 -23.73 -23.03
CA SER A 56 -2.73 -22.52 -22.27
C SER A 56 -3.08 -21.36 -23.19
N LEU A 57 -3.58 -20.27 -22.60
CA LEU A 57 -3.81 -18.99 -23.31
C LEU A 57 -2.54 -18.41 -23.93
N TYR A 58 -1.36 -18.80 -23.44
CA TYR A 58 -0.06 -18.35 -23.90
C TYR A 58 0.52 -19.22 -25.04
N ASP A 59 -0.05 -20.42 -25.27
CA ASP A 59 0.40 -21.33 -26.34
C ASP A 59 -0.27 -20.95 -27.68
N LYS A 60 0.06 -19.77 -28.17
CA LYS A 60 -0.42 -19.28 -29.47
C LYS A 60 0.73 -19.34 -30.48
N LYS A 61 0.38 -19.46 -31.77
CA LYS A 61 1.35 -19.39 -32.85
C LYS A 61 2.11 -18.05 -32.76
N ASP A 62 3.43 -18.10 -32.77
CA ASP A 62 4.34 -16.96 -32.66
C ASP A 62 4.32 -16.24 -31.30
N ALA A 63 3.70 -16.82 -30.26
CA ALA A 63 3.71 -16.24 -28.92
C ALA A 63 5.09 -16.38 -28.25
N THR A 64 5.44 -15.36 -27.48
CA THR A 64 6.69 -15.37 -26.70
C THR A 64 6.57 -16.38 -25.56
N GLN A 65 7.54 -17.29 -25.47
CA GLN A 65 7.60 -18.28 -24.39
C GLN A 65 7.90 -17.61 -23.05
N ILE A 66 7.18 -18.02 -22.01
CA ILE A 66 7.34 -17.51 -20.63
C ILE A 66 7.57 -18.64 -19.63
N ARG A 67 8.40 -18.38 -18.64
CA ARG A 67 8.69 -19.33 -17.54
C ARG A 67 7.61 -19.36 -16.49
N ASN A 68 6.93 -18.26 -16.24
CA ASN A 68 5.95 -18.08 -15.17
C ASN A 68 4.59 -17.73 -15.79
N ALA A 69 3.54 -18.46 -15.44
CA ALA A 69 2.18 -18.18 -15.91
C ALA A 69 1.65 -16.83 -15.42
N THR A 70 2.08 -16.41 -14.22
CA THR A 70 1.82 -15.08 -13.65
C THR A 70 3.10 -14.52 -13.07
N VAL A 71 3.30 -13.21 -13.15
CA VAL A 71 4.51 -12.52 -12.63
C VAL A 71 4.18 -11.55 -11.51
N THR A 72 2.93 -11.13 -11.39
CA THR A 72 2.45 -10.19 -10.38
C THR A 72 1.25 -10.75 -9.62
N THR A 73 1.02 -10.23 -8.43
CA THR A 73 -0.14 -10.54 -7.60
C THR A 73 -0.39 -9.42 -6.60
N ILE A 74 -1.63 -9.23 -6.20
CA ILE A 74 -1.99 -8.46 -5.01
C ILE A 74 -2.09 -9.45 -3.85
N ALA A 75 -1.34 -9.20 -2.79
CA ALA A 75 -1.34 -10.03 -1.58
C ALA A 75 -1.53 -9.13 -0.35
N PRO A 76 -2.17 -9.63 0.74
CA PRO A 76 -2.40 -8.84 1.95
C PRO A 76 -1.14 -8.34 2.64
N THR A 77 -0.05 -9.10 2.58
CA THR A 77 1.27 -8.78 3.17
C THR A 77 1.26 -8.47 4.68
N GLY A 78 0.21 -8.89 5.44
CA GLY A 78 0.01 -8.49 6.82
C GLY A 78 1.23 -8.67 7.72
N THR A 79 1.78 -9.88 7.79
CA THR A 79 2.95 -10.16 8.64
C THR A 79 4.24 -9.52 8.12
N ILE A 80 4.50 -9.61 6.81
CA ILE A 80 5.75 -9.09 6.24
C ILE A 80 5.80 -7.57 6.23
N SER A 81 4.68 -6.89 6.13
CA SER A 81 4.62 -5.42 6.23
C SER A 81 4.98 -4.95 7.65
N ILE A 82 4.50 -5.64 8.69
CA ILE A 82 4.88 -5.37 10.07
C ILE A 82 6.39 -5.56 10.26
N MET A 83 6.97 -6.66 9.75
CA MET A 83 8.40 -6.92 9.84
C MET A 83 9.25 -5.88 9.10
N ALA A 84 8.73 -5.35 7.98
CA ALA A 84 9.40 -4.33 7.19
C ALA A 84 9.11 -2.90 7.66
N ASN A 85 8.25 -2.73 8.65
CA ASN A 85 7.74 -1.43 9.11
C ASN A 85 7.19 -0.59 7.96
N ALA A 86 6.30 -1.20 7.17
CA ALA A 86 5.68 -0.59 5.99
C ALA A 86 4.17 -0.84 5.99
N SER A 87 3.41 -0.01 5.29
CA SER A 87 1.97 -0.21 5.10
C SER A 87 1.66 -1.50 4.34
N SER A 88 0.50 -2.12 4.61
CA SER A 88 0.11 -3.41 4.04
C SER A 88 -0.23 -3.30 2.55
N GLY A 89 0.48 -4.07 1.73
CA GLY A 89 0.17 -4.24 0.32
C GLY A 89 -0.04 -2.93 -0.43
N VAL A 90 -1.15 -2.87 -1.11
CA VAL A 90 -1.63 -1.70 -1.87
C VAL A 90 -2.77 -0.97 -1.15
N GLU A 91 -3.06 -1.38 0.09
CA GLU A 91 -4.16 -0.85 0.88
C GLU A 91 -3.83 0.54 1.45
N PRO A 92 -4.86 1.36 1.73
CA PRO A 92 -4.66 2.60 2.49
C PRO A 92 -4.30 2.28 3.94
N LEU A 93 -3.88 3.27 4.70
CA LEU A 93 -3.63 3.10 6.14
C LEU A 93 -4.90 2.63 6.83
N PHE A 94 -4.79 1.62 7.69
CA PHE A 94 -5.89 1.21 8.55
C PHE A 94 -6.17 2.25 9.63
N ALA A 95 -5.13 2.75 10.28
CA ALA A 95 -5.19 3.80 11.28
C ALA A 95 -3.88 4.60 11.30
N VAL A 96 -3.96 5.87 11.68
CA VAL A 96 -2.79 6.74 11.87
C VAL A 96 -2.23 6.61 13.29
N SER A 97 -3.10 6.40 14.26
CA SER A 97 -2.76 6.05 15.64
C SER A 97 -3.75 5.01 16.14
N TYR A 98 -3.27 4.05 16.91
CA TYR A 98 -4.13 3.01 17.47
C TYR A 98 -3.65 2.56 18.85
N VAL A 99 -4.57 2.01 19.61
CA VAL A 99 -4.32 1.47 20.94
C VAL A 99 -3.98 0.00 20.83
N ARG A 100 -2.82 -0.39 21.33
CA ARG A 100 -2.43 -1.78 21.47
C ARG A 100 -2.49 -2.21 22.93
N GLN A 101 -3.33 -3.19 23.22
CA GLN A 101 -3.34 -3.83 24.51
C GLN A 101 -2.26 -4.91 24.55
N VAL A 102 -1.31 -4.78 25.46
CA VAL A 102 -0.23 -5.75 25.68
C VAL A 102 -0.47 -6.51 26.99
N MET A 103 0.41 -7.47 27.30
CA MET A 103 0.30 -8.26 28.55
C MET A 103 0.14 -7.36 29.77
N ASP A 104 -0.64 -7.82 30.75
CA ASP A 104 -0.95 -7.13 32.00
C ASP A 104 -1.88 -5.90 31.91
N ASN A 105 -2.68 -5.83 30.82
CA ASN A 105 -3.60 -4.71 30.54
C ASN A 105 -2.93 -3.35 30.31
N ASP A 106 -1.65 -3.31 30.06
CA ASP A 106 -0.98 -2.08 29.64
C ASP A 106 -1.48 -1.62 28.26
N ILE A 107 -1.79 -0.34 28.17
CA ILE A 107 -2.26 0.30 26.96
C ILE A 107 -1.11 1.10 26.35
N LEU A 108 -0.71 0.71 25.13
CA LEU A 108 0.28 1.44 24.35
C LEU A 108 -0.42 2.14 23.19
N VAL A 109 -0.15 3.42 23.02
CA VAL A 109 -0.55 4.17 21.82
C VAL A 109 0.57 4.03 20.78
N GLU A 110 0.29 3.34 19.70
CA GLU A 110 1.21 3.24 18.55
C GLU A 110 0.81 4.27 17.49
N VAL A 111 1.77 5.03 17.00
CA VAL A 111 1.58 6.10 16.02
C VAL A 111 2.33 5.74 14.75
N HIS A 112 1.72 6.02 13.60
CA HIS A 112 2.38 5.82 12.32
C HIS A 112 3.68 6.64 12.23
N PRO A 113 4.84 6.03 11.92
CA PRO A 113 6.13 6.71 12.03
C PRO A 113 6.25 8.00 11.19
N LEU A 114 5.72 8.00 9.95
CA LEU A 114 5.74 9.19 9.11
C LEU A 114 4.87 10.31 9.68
N PHE A 115 3.70 9.97 10.25
CA PHE A 115 2.85 10.95 10.88
C PHE A 115 3.51 11.57 12.12
N GLU A 116 4.10 10.73 12.97
CA GLU A 116 4.80 11.17 14.17
C GLU A 116 5.95 12.12 13.82
N ALA A 117 6.75 11.76 12.79
CA ALA A 117 7.86 12.61 12.32
C ALA A 117 7.37 13.97 11.84
N ILE A 118 6.34 14.01 10.99
CA ILE A 118 5.76 15.25 10.48
C ILE A 118 5.13 16.08 11.59
N ALA A 119 4.41 15.44 12.53
CA ALA A 119 3.79 16.13 13.65
C ALA A 119 4.82 16.81 14.55
N LYS A 120 5.94 16.14 14.81
CA LYS A 120 7.07 16.71 15.57
C LYS A 120 7.75 17.85 14.80
N GLU A 121 8.04 17.68 13.53
CA GLU A 121 8.66 18.70 12.69
C GLU A 121 7.79 19.95 12.58
N ARG A 122 6.48 19.79 12.41
CA ARG A 122 5.53 20.89 12.27
C ARG A 122 5.00 21.44 13.60
N GLY A 123 5.40 20.86 14.73
CA GLY A 123 5.15 21.39 16.08
C GLY A 123 3.74 21.17 16.62
N PHE A 124 2.97 20.21 16.09
CA PHE A 124 1.64 19.88 16.62
C PHE A 124 1.57 18.52 17.33
N TYR A 125 2.72 17.85 17.53
CA TYR A 125 2.75 16.59 18.26
C TYR A 125 2.48 16.78 19.75
N SER A 126 1.52 16.01 20.28
CA SER A 126 1.39 15.78 21.73
C SER A 126 0.88 14.36 22.01
N PRO A 127 1.22 13.75 23.15
CA PRO A 127 0.68 12.44 23.55
C PRO A 127 -0.86 12.45 23.61
N GLU A 128 -1.46 13.53 24.08
CA GLU A 128 -2.91 13.70 24.21
C GLU A 128 -3.58 13.70 22.83
N LEU A 129 -2.96 14.39 21.84
CA LEU A 129 -3.45 14.38 20.45
C LEU A 129 -3.33 12.99 19.85
N MET A 130 -2.22 12.26 20.08
CA MET A 130 -2.03 10.89 19.56
C MET A 130 -3.09 9.93 20.14
N GLN A 131 -3.40 10.04 21.42
CA GLN A 131 -4.48 9.26 22.03
C GLN A 131 -5.84 9.64 21.44
N LYS A 132 -6.12 10.92 21.28
CA LYS A 132 -7.36 11.42 20.67
C LYS A 132 -7.55 10.88 19.24
N ILE A 133 -6.48 10.82 18.43
CA ILE A 133 -6.51 10.21 17.09
C ILE A 133 -6.85 8.72 17.18
N ALA A 134 -6.22 7.99 18.09
CA ALA A 134 -6.46 6.56 18.29
C ALA A 134 -7.91 6.25 18.71
N GLU A 135 -8.54 7.12 19.48
CA GLU A 135 -9.94 7.00 19.89
C GLU A 135 -10.93 7.37 18.78
N HIS A 136 -10.60 8.37 17.93
CA HIS A 136 -11.46 8.83 16.84
C HIS A 136 -11.37 7.94 15.60
N GLY A 137 -10.20 7.33 15.32
CA GLY A 137 -9.95 6.50 14.16
C GLY A 137 -9.79 7.27 12.82
N THR A 138 -10.04 8.58 12.80
CA THR A 138 -9.89 9.46 11.63
C THR A 138 -9.30 10.81 12.03
N LEU A 139 -8.65 11.48 11.07
CA LEU A 139 -8.12 12.84 11.28
C LEU A 139 -9.11 13.94 10.84
N LYS A 140 -10.17 13.62 10.12
CA LYS A 140 -11.04 14.58 9.41
C LYS A 140 -11.55 15.71 10.27
N ASP A 141 -11.99 15.40 11.49
CA ASP A 141 -12.64 16.36 12.39
C ASP A 141 -11.70 17.00 13.41
N LEU A 142 -10.40 16.65 13.37
CA LEU A 142 -9.41 17.14 14.33
C LEU A 142 -8.77 18.45 13.84
N GLN A 143 -9.34 19.58 14.25
CA GLN A 143 -8.91 20.92 13.83
C GLN A 143 -7.51 21.31 14.33
N GLU A 144 -6.99 20.61 15.33
CA GLU A 144 -5.63 20.77 15.85
C GLU A 144 -4.56 20.31 14.84
N ILE A 145 -4.97 19.49 13.85
CA ILE A 145 -4.10 18.98 12.78
C ILE A 145 -4.28 19.85 11.55
N PRO A 146 -3.19 20.32 10.91
CA PRO A 146 -3.27 21.06 9.67
C PRO A 146 -4.06 20.33 8.57
N GLU A 147 -4.83 21.08 7.79
CA GLU A 147 -5.75 20.52 6.79
C GLU A 147 -5.03 19.67 5.74
N ASP A 148 -3.88 20.12 5.27
CA ASP A 148 -3.06 19.38 4.31
C ASP A 148 -2.62 18.01 4.84
N ILE A 149 -2.33 17.91 6.14
CA ILE A 149 -1.98 16.66 6.80
C ILE A 149 -3.20 15.76 6.99
N ARG A 150 -4.35 16.33 7.35
CA ARG A 150 -5.60 15.56 7.45
C ARG A 150 -6.00 14.94 6.10
N ASN A 151 -5.78 15.67 5.01
CA ASN A 151 -6.05 15.19 3.67
C ASN A 151 -5.03 14.16 3.17
N LEU A 152 -3.78 14.25 3.63
CA LEU A 152 -2.71 13.32 3.24
C LEU A 152 -2.83 11.96 3.94
N PHE A 153 -3.17 11.96 5.23
CA PHE A 153 -3.24 10.75 6.06
C PHE A 153 -4.66 10.20 6.17
N VAL A 154 -5.30 9.96 5.02
CA VAL A 154 -6.61 9.30 4.98
C VAL A 154 -6.50 7.83 5.35
N THR A 155 -7.48 7.32 6.09
CA THR A 155 -7.57 5.92 6.50
C THR A 155 -8.54 5.14 5.63
N ALA A 156 -8.50 3.81 5.72
CA ALA A 156 -9.42 2.93 4.98
C ALA A 156 -10.91 3.28 5.23
N HIS A 157 -11.24 3.78 6.41
CA HIS A 157 -12.60 4.17 6.77
C HIS A 157 -13.01 5.54 6.19
N ASP A 158 -12.04 6.36 5.81
CA ASP A 158 -12.27 7.68 5.21
C ASP A 158 -12.55 7.61 3.71
N ILE A 159 -12.14 6.52 3.07
CA ILE A 159 -12.11 6.33 1.62
C ILE A 159 -13.38 5.64 1.15
N SER A 160 -13.96 6.11 0.05
CA SER A 160 -15.14 5.48 -0.52
C SER A 160 -14.84 4.09 -1.11
N PRO A 161 -15.82 3.17 -1.14
CA PRO A 161 -15.65 1.85 -1.75
C PRO A 161 -15.22 1.92 -3.22
N ASP A 162 -15.66 2.94 -3.96
CA ASP A 162 -15.29 3.15 -5.35
C ASP A 162 -13.78 3.36 -5.51
N VAL A 163 -13.18 4.19 -4.65
CA VAL A 163 -11.71 4.42 -4.67
C VAL A 163 -10.93 3.15 -4.35
N HIS A 164 -11.39 2.35 -3.39
CA HIS A 164 -10.76 1.05 -3.10
C HIS A 164 -10.74 0.15 -4.34
N ILE A 165 -11.88 0.05 -5.04
CA ILE A 165 -12.01 -0.78 -6.26
C ILE A 165 -11.12 -0.23 -7.37
N ARG A 166 -11.11 1.08 -7.57
CA ARG A 166 -10.30 1.74 -8.61
C ARG A 166 -8.80 1.57 -8.36
N MET A 167 -8.35 1.73 -7.11
CA MET A 167 -6.97 1.49 -6.74
C MET A 167 -6.58 0.03 -6.99
N GLN A 168 -7.40 -0.92 -6.58
CA GLN A 168 -7.16 -2.34 -6.87
C GLN A 168 -7.12 -2.63 -8.37
N ALA A 169 -7.97 -2.00 -9.16
CA ALA A 169 -8.00 -2.18 -10.62
C ALA A 169 -6.77 -1.57 -11.33
N ALA A 170 -6.13 -0.57 -10.73
CA ALA A 170 -4.91 0.04 -11.25
C ALA A 170 -3.67 -0.85 -11.03
N PHE A 171 -3.70 -1.74 -10.00
CA PHE A 171 -2.67 -2.72 -9.70
C PHE A 171 -2.87 -4.05 -10.43
#